data_d9ac792f12b43bf522674ac8ca6c6ff4
#
_entry.id   d9ac792f12b43bf522674ac8ca6c6ff4
#
_cell.length_a   1.000
_cell.length_b   1.000
_cell.length_c   1.000
_cell.angle_alpha   90.00
_cell.angle_beta   90.00
_cell.angle_gamma   90.00
#
_symmetry.space_group_name_H-M   'P 1'
#
loop_
_entity.id
_entity.type
_entity.pdbx_description
1 polymer ?
#
loop_
_entity_poly.entity_id
_entity_poly.type
_entity_poly.pdbx_seq_one_letter_code
_entity_poly.pdbx_strand_id
1 'polypeptide(L)'
;MHLPTGREVPSDAEVVSNQLMIRAGMIRKLTSGIYSYLPLGYRVIRKVEQIIREEMNRAGAQEVHLPMVQPAELWQESGRWTYYGKELLRFRDRNDRDYCLGPTHEEVITDLVRHDIKTYRQLPRNLYQIQTKFRDEVRPRFGVMRCREFGMKDAYSFDADEAGAEKSYEKMFAAYNAIFRRCGLRFRPVEADSGSIGGSFSHEFMVLAESGEDAIAFCDKCNYAANLEKAELARPEKTASGTQDPPALESVETPNVRTIEEVSAFLNVSPQQIVKTLIFNADGKACAVLIRGDHEVNEIKVKNYLGAAELELADDDMIFKATGAPRGFAGPVGVKVRVIADYSIIDLADMVTGANREDYHLKNVNLGRDFTVESFADLRVVRPGDACPRCGGEIKFARGIEVGHVFKLGTKYSKAMKAVYLDRDGKEKTMIMGCYGIGVGRTVAACIEQNFDQNGIIWPMPLAPYAVIVTPVNINEPAVMKAAEEIYGALLATDVEAILDDRDERAGVKFKDADLIGIPLRIVVGPKNLAQGQVELKIRKTGESRLYAKSDIVGEVRAIIALELQKSG
;
A
#
# COMPACT_ATOMS: atom_id res chain seq x y z
N MET A 1 -29.68 18.78 -2.22
CA MET A 1 -28.39 18.30 -1.61
C MET A 1 -27.30 19.33 -1.89
N HIS A 2 -26.31 19.50 -0.98
CA HIS A 2 -25.16 20.39 -1.23
C HIS A 2 -24.16 19.68 -2.16
N LEU A 3 -24.06 20.15 -3.43
CA LEU A 3 -23.23 19.60 -4.50
C LEU A 3 -22.37 20.71 -5.13
N PRO A 4 -21.30 21.14 -4.47
CA PRO A 4 -20.46 22.24 -4.95
C PRO A 4 -19.45 21.77 -6.01
N THR A 5 -19.93 21.45 -7.22
CA THR A 5 -19.05 21.08 -8.34
C THR A 5 -18.21 22.28 -8.81
N GLY A 6 -16.97 22.02 -9.19
CA GLY A 6 -16.02 23.02 -9.65
C GLY A 6 -15.48 22.73 -11.05
N ARG A 7 -15.16 23.81 -11.80
CA ARG A 7 -14.58 23.69 -13.15
C ARG A 7 -13.06 23.63 -13.13
N GLU A 8 -12.45 24.35 -12.21
CA GLU A 8 -11.01 24.50 -12.11
C GLU A 8 -10.35 23.33 -11.38
N VAL A 9 -9.19 22.93 -11.85
CA VAL A 9 -8.33 21.96 -11.17
C VAL A 9 -7.50 22.72 -10.13
N PRO A 10 -7.53 22.32 -8.84
CA PRO A 10 -6.67 22.94 -7.83
C PRO A 10 -5.20 22.78 -8.21
N SER A 11 -4.43 23.86 -8.05
CA SER A 11 -3.00 23.90 -8.43
C SER A 11 -2.12 22.94 -7.62
N ASP A 12 -2.57 22.55 -6.44
CA ASP A 12 -1.89 21.61 -5.53
C ASP A 12 -2.40 20.16 -5.63
N ALA A 13 -3.30 19.87 -6.59
CA ALA A 13 -3.80 18.52 -6.82
C ALA A 13 -3.00 17.81 -7.91
N GLU A 14 -2.04 16.98 -7.49
CA GLU A 14 -1.11 16.30 -8.39
C GLU A 14 -1.72 15.09 -9.12
N VAL A 15 -2.57 14.30 -8.43
CA VAL A 15 -3.16 13.06 -8.95
C VAL A 15 -4.62 13.22 -9.30
N VAL A 16 -5.08 12.39 -10.25
CA VAL A 16 -6.44 12.47 -10.82
C VAL A 16 -7.52 12.31 -9.76
N SER A 17 -7.38 11.38 -8.83
CA SER A 17 -8.36 11.17 -7.76
C SER A 17 -8.55 12.42 -6.91
N ASN A 18 -7.46 13.11 -6.53
CA ASN A 18 -7.54 14.35 -5.75
C ASN A 18 -8.23 15.47 -6.55
N GLN A 19 -7.86 15.64 -7.83
CA GLN A 19 -8.48 16.62 -8.71
C GLN A 19 -9.98 16.39 -8.86
N LEU A 20 -10.38 15.15 -9.15
CA LEU A 20 -11.77 14.82 -9.38
C LEU A 20 -12.61 14.84 -8.10
N MET A 21 -12.09 14.38 -6.97
CA MET A 21 -12.81 14.46 -5.70
C MET A 21 -13.10 15.89 -5.27
N ILE A 22 -12.15 16.82 -5.47
CA ILE A 22 -12.37 18.24 -5.16
C ILE A 22 -13.37 18.85 -6.14
N ARG A 23 -13.20 18.64 -7.45
CA ARG A 23 -14.08 19.18 -8.50
C ARG A 23 -15.50 18.62 -8.42
N ALA A 24 -15.66 17.36 -8.12
CA ALA A 24 -16.97 16.72 -7.94
C ALA A 24 -17.66 17.09 -6.61
N GLY A 25 -17.03 17.95 -5.79
CA GLY A 25 -17.60 18.35 -4.50
C GLY A 25 -17.70 17.19 -3.50
N MET A 26 -16.73 16.29 -3.49
CA MET A 26 -16.68 15.14 -2.57
C MET A 26 -15.86 15.42 -1.33
N ILE A 27 -14.79 16.19 -1.47
CA ILE A 27 -13.89 16.59 -0.38
C ILE A 27 -13.57 18.07 -0.46
N ARG A 28 -13.14 18.61 0.69
CA ARG A 28 -12.55 19.94 0.78
C ARG A 28 -11.35 19.92 1.71
N LYS A 29 -10.23 20.45 1.24
CA LYS A 29 -9.02 20.58 2.04
C LYS A 29 -9.26 21.62 3.14
N LEU A 30 -9.05 21.23 4.39
CA LEU A 30 -9.06 22.13 5.54
C LEU A 30 -7.64 22.70 5.77
N THR A 31 -6.66 21.80 5.83
CA THR A 31 -5.24 22.13 5.89
C THR A 31 -4.44 20.98 5.25
N SER A 32 -3.11 21.09 5.24
CA SER A 32 -2.24 20.05 4.66
C SER A 32 -2.48 18.68 5.31
N GLY A 33 -2.92 17.71 4.52
CA GLY A 33 -3.21 16.34 4.96
C GLY A 33 -4.49 16.16 5.80
N ILE A 34 -5.36 17.19 5.90
CA ILE A 34 -6.65 17.10 6.61
C ILE A 34 -7.77 17.58 5.69
N TYR A 35 -8.79 16.74 5.51
CA TYR A 35 -9.88 16.95 4.56
C TYR A 35 -11.24 16.78 5.22
N SER A 36 -12.20 17.65 4.83
CA SER A 36 -13.62 17.43 5.10
C SER A 36 -14.23 16.62 3.97
N TYR A 37 -14.97 15.57 4.31
CA TYR A 37 -15.80 14.84 3.35
C TYR A 37 -17.16 15.52 3.23
N LEU A 38 -17.53 15.91 2.01
CA LEU A 38 -18.82 16.49 1.69
C LEU A 38 -19.86 15.39 1.44
N PRO A 39 -21.17 15.70 1.32
CA PRO A 39 -22.21 14.68 1.30
C PRO A 39 -22.01 13.53 0.31
N LEU A 40 -21.59 13.82 -0.92
CA LEU A 40 -21.30 12.78 -1.92
C LEU A 40 -20.09 11.92 -1.55
N GLY A 41 -18.99 12.55 -1.14
CA GLY A 41 -17.77 11.84 -0.76
C GLY A 41 -18.00 10.96 0.47
N TYR A 42 -18.71 11.48 1.48
CA TYR A 42 -19.04 10.71 2.67
C TYR A 42 -19.97 9.53 2.36
N ARG A 43 -20.89 9.70 1.38
CA ARG A 43 -21.75 8.60 0.94
C ARG A 43 -20.94 7.45 0.32
N VAL A 44 -19.91 7.76 -0.48
CA VAL A 44 -18.99 6.75 -1.03
C VAL A 44 -18.17 6.06 0.07
N ILE A 45 -17.64 6.83 1.03
CA ILE A 45 -16.95 6.29 2.21
C ILE A 45 -17.84 5.27 2.93
N ARG A 46 -19.11 5.62 3.22
CA ARG A 46 -20.06 4.71 3.89
C ARG A 46 -20.33 3.43 3.11
N LYS A 47 -20.32 3.47 1.77
CA LYS A 47 -20.46 2.27 0.93
C LYS A 47 -19.26 1.34 1.04
N VAL A 48 -18.04 1.89 1.02
CA VAL A 48 -16.83 1.11 1.26
C VAL A 48 -16.84 0.50 2.66
N GLU A 49 -17.17 1.29 3.69
CA GLU A 49 -17.31 0.81 5.07
C GLU A 49 -18.35 -0.33 5.20
N GLN A 50 -19.46 -0.21 4.48
CA GLN A 50 -20.51 -1.25 4.50
C GLN A 50 -20.03 -2.57 3.88
N ILE A 51 -19.36 -2.51 2.73
CA ILE A 51 -18.76 -3.69 2.10
C ILE A 51 -17.75 -4.33 3.06
N ILE A 52 -16.93 -3.53 3.72
CA ILE A 52 -15.95 -3.99 4.70
C ILE A 52 -16.67 -4.71 5.86
N ARG A 53 -17.70 -4.10 6.46
CA ARG A 53 -18.46 -4.72 7.58
C ARG A 53 -19.05 -6.07 7.19
N GLU A 54 -19.66 -6.15 6.03
CA GLU A 54 -20.26 -7.39 5.55
C GLU A 54 -19.25 -8.52 5.41
N GLU A 55 -18.09 -8.25 4.83
CA GLU A 55 -17.05 -9.27 4.66
C GLU A 55 -16.33 -9.61 5.97
N MET A 56 -16.09 -8.62 6.83
CA MET A 56 -15.52 -8.88 8.17
C MET A 56 -16.46 -9.72 9.03
N ASN A 57 -17.76 -9.41 9.04
CA ASN A 57 -18.77 -10.19 9.76
C ASN A 57 -18.89 -11.61 9.18
N ARG A 58 -18.85 -11.76 7.85
CA ARG A 58 -18.84 -13.08 7.18
C ARG A 58 -17.63 -13.91 7.55
N ALA A 59 -16.47 -13.27 7.75
CA ALA A 59 -15.25 -13.92 8.23
C ALA A 59 -15.27 -14.27 9.73
N GLY A 60 -16.34 -13.85 10.46
CA GLY A 60 -16.52 -14.12 11.90
C GLY A 60 -15.82 -13.12 12.81
N ALA A 61 -15.37 -11.98 12.29
CA ALA A 61 -14.86 -10.89 13.12
C ALA A 61 -15.99 -10.08 13.75
N GLN A 62 -15.73 -9.46 14.91
CA GLN A 62 -16.71 -8.69 15.68
C GLN A 62 -16.31 -7.22 15.73
N GLU A 63 -17.27 -6.33 15.45
CA GLU A 63 -17.02 -4.89 15.45
C GLU A 63 -16.95 -4.34 16.87
N VAL A 64 -15.91 -3.54 17.14
CA VAL A 64 -15.73 -2.76 18.38
C VAL A 64 -15.45 -1.31 18.01
N HIS A 65 -15.47 -0.41 18.99
CA HIS A 65 -15.07 0.99 18.79
C HIS A 65 -14.11 1.39 19.91
N LEU A 66 -12.85 1.62 19.57
CA LEU A 66 -11.78 1.90 20.51
C LEU A 66 -11.50 3.42 20.59
N PRO A 67 -10.95 3.93 21.72
CA PRO A 67 -10.61 5.33 21.86
C PRO A 67 -9.56 5.81 20.86
N MET A 68 -9.73 7.02 20.32
CA MET A 68 -8.74 7.70 19.48
C MET A 68 -7.58 8.25 20.31
N VAL A 69 -7.89 8.79 21.50
CA VAL A 69 -6.90 9.29 22.45
C VAL A 69 -6.38 8.12 23.28
N GLN A 70 -5.08 7.92 23.25
CA GLN A 70 -4.43 6.76 23.86
C GLN A 70 -3.43 7.21 24.92
N PRO A 71 -3.41 6.56 26.12
CA PRO A 71 -2.46 6.89 27.16
C PRO A 71 -1.05 6.42 26.82
N ALA A 72 -0.04 7.20 27.20
CA ALA A 72 1.35 6.91 26.91
C ALA A 72 1.83 5.58 27.52
N GLU A 73 1.26 5.18 28.66
CA GLU A 73 1.64 3.98 29.39
C GLU A 73 1.53 2.71 28.54
N LEU A 74 0.49 2.57 27.71
CA LEU A 74 0.33 1.42 26.82
C LEU A 74 1.43 1.37 25.76
N TRP A 75 1.79 2.53 25.22
CA TRP A 75 2.85 2.67 24.22
C TRP A 75 4.24 2.47 24.82
N GLN A 76 4.44 2.87 26.08
CA GLN A 76 5.66 2.60 26.84
C GLN A 76 5.80 1.12 27.15
N GLU A 77 4.70 0.45 27.53
CA GLU A 77 4.66 -0.99 27.80
C GLU A 77 5.02 -1.81 26.54
N SER A 78 4.52 -1.43 25.37
CA SER A 78 4.89 -2.07 24.09
C SER A 78 6.30 -1.73 23.59
N GLY A 79 6.96 -0.71 24.20
CA GLY A 79 8.25 -0.17 23.76
C GLY A 79 8.18 0.78 22.57
N ARG A 80 6.97 1.08 22.05
CA ARG A 80 6.80 1.88 20.82
C ARG A 80 6.72 3.39 21.07
N TRP A 81 6.63 3.86 22.30
CA TRP A 81 6.53 5.29 22.62
C TRP A 81 7.68 6.11 22.01
N THR A 82 8.90 5.62 22.09
CA THR A 82 10.08 6.24 21.48
C THR A 82 10.35 5.76 20.07
N TYR A 83 10.16 4.48 19.82
CA TYR A 83 10.49 3.82 18.55
C TYR A 83 9.62 4.27 17.38
N TYR A 84 8.32 4.62 17.59
CA TYR A 84 7.42 5.04 16.53
C TYR A 84 7.83 6.35 15.85
N GLY A 85 8.66 7.14 16.51
CA GLY A 85 9.22 8.35 15.93
C GLY A 85 8.28 9.56 15.95
N LYS A 86 8.50 10.48 14.99
CA LYS A 86 7.84 11.80 14.94
C LYS A 86 6.41 11.76 14.43
N GLU A 87 6.03 10.70 13.73
CA GLU A 87 4.65 10.53 13.23
C GLU A 87 3.62 10.27 14.33
N LEU A 88 4.07 9.88 15.54
CA LEU A 88 3.21 9.77 16.69
C LEU A 88 2.97 11.16 17.29
N LEU A 89 1.77 11.72 17.07
CA LEU A 89 1.41 13.01 17.67
C LEU A 89 1.15 12.87 19.16
N ARG A 90 2.06 13.37 19.96
CA ARG A 90 2.02 13.34 21.43
C ARG A 90 1.54 14.67 21.98
N PHE A 91 0.79 14.62 23.08
CA PHE A 91 0.31 15.80 23.79
C PHE A 91 0.12 15.49 25.28
N ARG A 92 -0.14 16.52 26.06
CA ARG A 92 -0.46 16.40 27.49
C ARG A 92 -1.86 16.89 27.79
N ASP A 93 -2.51 16.21 28.73
CA ASP A 93 -3.77 16.70 29.28
C ASP A 93 -3.55 17.82 30.33
N ARG A 94 -4.65 18.36 30.85
CA ARG A 94 -4.61 19.41 31.87
C ARG A 94 -3.92 19.01 33.20
N ASN A 95 -3.69 17.73 33.40
CA ASN A 95 -3.04 17.17 34.58
C ASN A 95 -1.59 16.72 34.28
N ASP A 96 -1.00 17.21 33.19
CA ASP A 96 0.35 16.86 32.72
C ASP A 96 0.59 15.37 32.43
N ARG A 97 -0.47 14.61 32.12
CA ARG A 97 -0.35 13.20 31.70
C ARG A 97 -0.13 13.12 30.20
N ASP A 98 0.83 12.28 29.80
CA ASP A 98 1.17 12.09 28.39
C ASP A 98 0.14 11.20 27.67
N TYR A 99 -0.26 11.63 26.49
CA TYR A 99 -1.16 10.94 25.57
C TYR A 99 -0.65 11.04 24.14
N CYS A 100 -1.25 10.24 23.25
CA CYS A 100 -1.10 10.41 21.81
C CYS A 100 -2.45 10.27 21.09
N LEU A 101 -2.52 10.80 19.87
CA LEU A 101 -3.56 10.41 18.91
C LEU A 101 -3.18 9.09 18.27
N GLY A 102 -4.10 8.13 18.25
CA GLY A 102 -3.84 6.78 17.77
C GLY A 102 -3.52 6.71 16.28
N PRO A 103 -2.28 6.42 15.87
CA PRO A 103 -1.95 6.11 14.48
C PRO A 103 -2.34 4.68 14.10
N THR A 104 -2.54 3.84 15.11
CA THR A 104 -2.94 2.43 15.09
C THR A 104 -3.41 2.02 16.49
N HIS A 105 -3.92 0.80 16.70
CA HIS A 105 -4.53 0.41 17.97
C HIS A 105 -4.07 -0.94 18.53
N GLU A 106 -2.88 -1.44 18.15
CA GLU A 106 -2.34 -2.69 18.67
C GLU A 106 -2.29 -2.69 20.20
N GLU A 107 -1.85 -1.60 20.81
CA GLU A 107 -1.73 -1.44 22.25
C GLU A 107 -3.09 -1.48 22.94
N VAL A 108 -4.05 -0.70 22.43
CA VAL A 108 -5.38 -0.57 23.03
C VAL A 108 -6.16 -1.88 22.95
N ILE A 109 -6.12 -2.56 21.80
CA ILE A 109 -6.84 -3.83 21.64
C ILE A 109 -6.18 -4.96 22.45
N THR A 110 -4.84 -4.95 22.58
CA THR A 110 -4.14 -5.92 23.42
C THR A 110 -4.49 -5.70 24.90
N ASP A 111 -4.58 -4.45 25.35
CA ASP A 111 -5.04 -4.12 26.69
C ASP A 111 -6.45 -4.61 26.95
N LEU A 112 -7.39 -4.37 26.05
CA LEU A 112 -8.75 -4.89 26.13
C LEU A 112 -8.76 -6.41 26.27
N VAL A 113 -8.08 -7.10 25.37
CA VAL A 113 -8.11 -8.57 25.28
C VAL A 113 -7.43 -9.24 26.46
N ARG A 114 -6.30 -8.70 26.97
CA ARG A 114 -5.62 -9.26 28.16
C ARG A 114 -6.47 -9.23 29.41
N HIS A 115 -7.43 -8.31 29.50
CA HIS A 115 -8.37 -8.24 30.63
C HIS A 115 -9.55 -9.21 30.48
N ASP A 116 -10.00 -9.47 29.26
CA ASP A 116 -11.22 -10.23 28.99
C ASP A 116 -10.97 -11.72 28.72
N ILE A 117 -9.87 -12.07 28.07
CA ILE A 117 -9.53 -13.46 27.69
C ILE A 117 -8.58 -14.07 28.72
N LYS A 118 -9.05 -15.12 29.40
CA LYS A 118 -8.31 -15.82 30.47
C LYS A 118 -8.05 -17.28 30.16
N THR A 119 -8.78 -17.90 29.23
CA THR A 119 -8.65 -19.34 28.94
C THR A 119 -8.65 -19.61 27.43
N TYR A 120 -8.04 -20.72 27.04
CA TYR A 120 -8.00 -21.20 25.65
C TYR A 120 -9.40 -21.35 25.01
N ARG A 121 -10.46 -21.58 25.83
CA ARG A 121 -11.82 -21.75 25.35
C ARG A 121 -12.40 -20.47 24.74
N GLN A 122 -11.85 -19.30 25.06
CA GLN A 122 -12.28 -18.01 24.56
C GLN A 122 -11.57 -17.63 23.24
N LEU A 123 -10.56 -18.40 22.83
CA LEU A 123 -9.80 -18.24 21.59
C LEU A 123 -10.31 -19.21 20.50
N PRO A 124 -10.18 -18.90 19.20
CA PRO A 124 -9.64 -17.62 18.69
C PRO A 124 -10.63 -16.45 18.82
N ARG A 125 -10.11 -15.23 18.77
CA ARG A 125 -10.91 -13.99 18.67
C ARG A 125 -10.39 -13.13 17.55
N ASN A 126 -11.31 -12.50 16.82
CA ASN A 126 -11.00 -11.47 15.82
C ASN A 126 -11.92 -10.28 16.08
N LEU A 127 -11.32 -9.15 16.43
CA LEU A 127 -12.03 -7.91 16.73
C LEU A 127 -11.60 -6.86 15.72
N TYR A 128 -12.54 -6.05 15.19
CA TYR A 128 -12.22 -5.00 14.25
C TYR A 128 -12.97 -3.72 14.56
N GLN A 129 -12.46 -2.61 14.07
CA GLN A 129 -13.13 -1.32 14.08
C GLN A 129 -12.99 -0.60 12.74
N ILE A 130 -13.85 0.37 12.51
CA ILE A 130 -13.65 1.41 11.49
C ILE A 130 -13.56 2.72 12.24
N GLN A 131 -12.35 3.28 12.33
CA GLN A 131 -12.04 4.41 13.19
C GLN A 131 -11.07 5.37 12.50
N THR A 132 -11.17 6.64 12.84
CA THR A 132 -10.18 7.66 12.46
C THR A 132 -8.81 7.32 13.05
N LYS A 133 -7.77 7.54 12.26
CA LYS A 133 -6.36 7.48 12.67
C LYS A 133 -5.72 8.84 12.43
N PHE A 134 -4.71 9.14 13.22
CA PHE A 134 -3.88 10.31 13.00
C PHE A 134 -2.41 9.92 12.96
N ARG A 135 -1.74 10.27 11.84
CA ARG A 135 -0.29 10.16 11.67
C ARG A 135 0.25 11.52 11.28
N ASP A 136 1.20 12.04 12.05
CA ASP A 136 1.80 13.36 11.75
C ASP A 136 2.78 13.23 10.58
N GLU A 137 2.22 12.85 9.43
CA GLU A 137 2.92 12.66 8.16
C GLU A 137 3.69 13.92 7.78
N VAL A 138 4.99 13.77 7.52
CA VAL A 138 5.89 14.88 7.21
C VAL A 138 5.55 15.53 5.87
N ARG A 139 5.15 14.73 4.87
CA ARG A 139 4.85 15.18 3.50
C ARG A 139 3.52 14.60 3.03
N PRO A 140 2.39 15.07 3.56
CA PRO A 140 1.09 14.64 3.06
C PRO A 140 0.91 15.10 1.61
N ARG A 141 0.49 14.18 0.75
CA ARG A 141 0.36 14.41 -0.71
C ARG A 141 -0.73 13.52 -1.30
N PHE A 142 -1.11 13.76 -2.55
CA PHE A 142 -2.09 12.95 -3.29
C PHE A 142 -3.47 12.89 -2.62
N GLY A 143 -3.89 14.00 -1.98
CA GLY A 143 -5.22 14.11 -1.38
C GLY A 143 -5.43 13.13 -0.23
N VAL A 144 -6.50 12.34 -0.30
CA VAL A 144 -6.86 11.36 0.73
C VAL A 144 -6.09 10.04 0.63
N MET A 145 -5.18 9.89 -0.34
CA MET A 145 -4.32 8.71 -0.41
C MET A 145 -3.22 8.72 0.66
N ARG A 146 -2.61 9.89 0.91
CA ARG A 146 -1.57 10.06 1.93
C ARG A 146 -1.81 11.33 2.73
N CYS A 147 -2.69 11.22 3.70
CA CYS A 147 -3.13 12.30 4.57
C CYS A 147 -2.81 12.01 6.04
N ARG A 148 -2.92 13.03 6.90
CA ARG A 148 -2.64 12.94 8.34
C ARG A 148 -3.77 12.32 9.11
N GLU A 149 -5.01 12.72 8.78
CA GLU A 149 -6.22 12.21 9.41
C GLU A 149 -7.03 11.41 8.39
N PHE A 150 -7.34 10.14 8.71
CA PHE A 150 -8.00 9.24 7.77
C PHE A 150 -8.78 8.13 8.48
N GLY A 151 -9.84 7.66 7.82
CA GLY A 151 -10.58 6.47 8.24
C GLY A 151 -9.83 5.18 7.88
N MET A 152 -9.67 4.31 8.85
CA MET A 152 -9.08 2.98 8.66
C MET A 152 -9.99 1.91 9.27
N LYS A 153 -10.19 0.79 8.56
CA LYS A 153 -10.60 -0.45 9.18
C LYS A 153 -9.34 -1.15 9.67
N ASP A 154 -9.26 -1.38 10.95
CA ASP A 154 -8.22 -2.18 11.56
C ASP A 154 -8.84 -3.35 12.34
N ALA A 155 -8.31 -4.55 12.10
CA ALA A 155 -8.73 -5.78 12.77
C ALA A 155 -7.52 -6.45 13.41
N TYR A 156 -7.80 -7.23 14.47
CA TYR A 156 -6.80 -7.89 15.29
C TYR A 156 -7.27 -9.28 15.63
N SER A 157 -6.49 -10.30 15.28
CA SER A 157 -6.73 -11.66 15.73
C SER A 157 -5.87 -12.03 16.93
N PHE A 158 -6.43 -12.88 17.77
CA PHE A 158 -5.79 -13.49 18.94
C PHE A 158 -6.02 -14.97 18.90
N ASP A 159 -4.95 -15.73 18.84
CA ASP A 159 -4.95 -17.17 18.64
C ASP A 159 -4.12 -17.88 19.71
N ALA A 160 -4.45 -19.14 19.97
CA ALA A 160 -3.75 -19.94 20.97
C ALA A 160 -2.39 -20.48 20.46
N ASP A 161 -2.28 -20.74 19.17
CA ASP A 161 -1.09 -21.33 18.56
C ASP A 161 -0.89 -20.83 17.12
N GLU A 162 0.25 -21.17 16.53
CA GLU A 162 0.61 -20.78 15.17
C GLU A 162 -0.38 -21.32 14.12
N ALA A 163 -0.91 -22.53 14.32
CA ALA A 163 -1.88 -23.12 13.38
C ALA A 163 -3.22 -22.35 13.42
N GLY A 164 -3.64 -21.86 14.60
CA GLY A 164 -4.78 -20.96 14.75
C GLY A 164 -4.54 -19.62 14.08
N ALA A 165 -3.37 -19.02 14.33
CA ALA A 165 -2.97 -17.76 13.73
C ALA A 165 -2.90 -17.84 12.18
N GLU A 166 -2.42 -18.95 11.63
CA GLU A 166 -2.44 -19.19 10.19
C GLU A 166 -3.86 -19.17 9.62
N LYS A 167 -4.78 -19.89 10.25
CA LYS A 167 -6.20 -19.92 9.85
C LYS A 167 -6.87 -18.53 9.95
N SER A 168 -6.54 -17.78 10.99
CA SER A 168 -7.02 -16.39 11.14
C SER A 168 -6.49 -15.50 10.04
N TYR A 169 -5.21 -15.64 9.69
CA TYR A 169 -4.58 -14.92 8.57
C TYR A 169 -5.23 -15.25 7.23
N GLU A 170 -5.40 -16.54 6.91
CA GLU A 170 -6.04 -17.00 5.66
C GLU A 170 -7.47 -16.47 5.52
N LYS A 171 -8.26 -16.47 6.61
CA LYS A 171 -9.61 -15.90 6.62
C LYS A 171 -9.60 -14.40 6.31
N MET A 172 -8.67 -13.65 6.91
CA MET A 172 -8.55 -12.22 6.66
C MET A 172 -8.05 -11.93 5.25
N PHE A 173 -7.10 -12.69 4.75
CA PHE A 173 -6.62 -12.61 3.37
C PHE A 173 -7.76 -12.86 2.37
N ALA A 174 -8.60 -13.86 2.61
CA ALA A 174 -9.77 -14.13 1.78
C ALA A 174 -10.81 -13.00 1.85
N ALA A 175 -11.09 -12.47 3.05
CA ALA A 175 -12.02 -11.36 3.24
C ALA A 175 -11.55 -10.10 2.49
N TYR A 176 -10.27 -9.78 2.52
CA TYR A 176 -9.70 -8.64 1.78
C TYR A 176 -9.84 -8.80 0.27
N ASN A 177 -9.58 -10.02 -0.25
CA ASN A 177 -9.84 -10.31 -1.65
C ASN A 177 -11.31 -10.06 -2.04
N ALA A 178 -12.26 -10.46 -1.19
CA ALA A 178 -13.68 -10.23 -1.41
C ALA A 178 -14.03 -8.73 -1.33
N ILE A 179 -13.52 -8.02 -0.33
CA ILE A 179 -13.75 -6.57 -0.16
C ILE A 179 -13.32 -5.80 -1.41
N PHE A 180 -12.09 -6.00 -1.87
CA PHE A 180 -11.57 -5.22 -3.00
C PHE A 180 -12.20 -5.60 -4.34
N ARG A 181 -12.57 -6.88 -4.56
CA ARG A 181 -13.38 -7.28 -5.72
C ARG A 181 -14.74 -6.62 -5.71
N ARG A 182 -15.44 -6.65 -4.58
CA ARG A 182 -16.75 -5.99 -4.42
C ARG A 182 -16.66 -4.48 -4.60
N CYS A 183 -15.54 -3.86 -4.25
CA CYS A 183 -15.27 -2.46 -4.59
C CYS A 183 -14.96 -2.22 -6.07
N GLY A 184 -14.91 -3.26 -6.89
CA GLY A 184 -14.63 -3.16 -8.34
C GLY A 184 -13.18 -2.82 -8.66
N LEU A 185 -12.23 -3.15 -7.78
CA LEU A 185 -10.81 -2.84 -7.94
C LEU A 185 -10.06 -3.95 -8.68
N ARG A 186 -9.14 -3.56 -9.54
CA ARG A 186 -8.09 -4.43 -10.09
C ARG A 186 -6.87 -4.31 -9.18
N PHE A 187 -6.60 -5.34 -8.44
CA PHE A 187 -5.54 -5.36 -7.44
C PHE A 187 -4.75 -6.66 -7.47
N ARG A 188 -3.60 -6.63 -6.82
CA ARG A 188 -2.75 -7.80 -6.60
C ARG A 188 -2.27 -7.83 -5.15
N PRO A 189 -2.47 -8.94 -4.41
CA PRO A 189 -1.75 -9.17 -3.17
C PRO A 189 -0.27 -9.38 -3.47
N VAL A 190 0.60 -8.72 -2.72
CA VAL A 190 2.06 -8.81 -2.86
C VAL A 190 2.70 -9.11 -1.51
N GLU A 191 3.74 -9.94 -1.49
CA GLU A 191 4.54 -10.15 -0.30
C GLU A 191 5.26 -8.86 0.08
N ALA A 192 5.28 -8.53 1.37
CA ALA A 192 5.83 -7.28 1.86
C ALA A 192 6.67 -7.47 3.12
N ASP A 193 7.57 -6.53 3.37
CA ASP A 193 8.25 -6.42 4.66
C ASP A 193 7.28 -5.92 5.73
N SER A 194 7.42 -6.39 6.98
CA SER A 194 6.50 -6.03 8.06
C SER A 194 6.80 -4.66 8.71
N GLY A 195 7.89 -4.02 8.36
CA GLY A 195 8.27 -2.67 8.78
C GLY A 195 8.20 -2.42 10.28
N SER A 196 7.79 -1.20 10.67
CA SER A 196 7.67 -0.76 12.08
C SER A 196 6.59 -1.49 12.87
N ILE A 197 5.56 -2.02 12.20
CA ILE A 197 4.53 -2.84 12.85
C ILE A 197 5.15 -4.14 13.36
N GLY A 198 6.05 -4.72 12.56
CA GLY A 198 6.77 -5.95 12.87
C GLY A 198 5.94 -7.19 12.64
N GLY A 199 6.51 -8.34 12.96
CA GLY A 199 5.96 -9.65 12.65
C GLY A 199 6.87 -10.42 11.71
N SER A 200 6.47 -11.65 11.34
CA SER A 200 7.28 -12.55 10.53
C SER A 200 6.93 -12.55 9.05
N PHE A 201 5.72 -12.10 8.71
CA PHE A 201 5.21 -12.19 7.34
C PHE A 201 4.04 -11.23 7.13
N SER A 202 3.96 -10.64 5.92
CA SER A 202 2.85 -9.76 5.56
C SER A 202 2.55 -9.77 4.06
N HIS A 203 1.29 -9.38 3.70
CA HIS A 203 0.90 -9.07 2.34
C HIS A 203 0.24 -7.70 2.27
N GLU A 204 0.65 -6.93 1.27
CA GLU A 204 -0.03 -5.71 0.85
C GLU A 204 -1.01 -6.01 -0.28
N PHE A 205 -2.14 -5.34 -0.27
CA PHE A 205 -3.11 -5.36 -1.37
C PHE A 205 -2.91 -4.11 -2.21
N MET A 206 -2.28 -4.28 -3.38
CA MET A 206 -1.86 -3.20 -4.26
C MET A 206 -2.84 -3.03 -5.41
N VAL A 207 -3.50 -1.88 -5.47
CA VAL A 207 -4.32 -1.48 -6.63
C VAL A 207 -3.40 -0.97 -7.73
N LEU A 208 -3.48 -1.59 -8.90
CA LEU A 208 -2.63 -1.26 -10.04
C LEU A 208 -3.04 0.07 -10.66
N ALA A 209 -2.20 1.09 -10.53
CA ALA A 209 -2.42 2.44 -11.06
C ALA A 209 -1.08 3.11 -11.38
N GLU A 210 -1.01 3.88 -12.46
CA GLU A 210 0.20 4.61 -12.86
C GLU A 210 0.61 5.67 -11.81
N SER A 211 -0.36 6.24 -11.12
CA SER A 211 -0.17 7.18 -10.00
C SER A 211 0.25 6.53 -8.69
N GLY A 212 0.41 5.19 -8.66
CA GLY A 212 0.87 4.46 -7.47
C GLY A 212 2.24 4.94 -7.00
N GLU A 213 2.41 5.05 -5.68
CA GLU A 213 3.69 5.45 -5.08
C GLU A 213 4.69 4.28 -5.08
N ASP A 214 4.19 3.06 -4.88
CA ASP A 214 5.03 1.90 -4.66
C ASP A 214 5.23 1.10 -5.96
N ALA A 215 6.47 0.67 -6.18
CA ALA A 215 6.78 -0.27 -7.24
C ALA A 215 6.65 -1.70 -6.73
N ILE A 216 5.96 -2.53 -7.49
CA ILE A 216 5.82 -3.95 -7.23
C ILE A 216 6.53 -4.77 -8.30
N ALA A 217 7.28 -5.76 -7.88
CA ALA A 217 7.87 -6.78 -8.73
C ALA A 217 6.92 -7.96 -8.85
N PHE A 218 6.64 -8.42 -10.06
CA PHE A 218 5.74 -9.55 -10.28
C PHE A 218 6.19 -10.41 -11.45
N CYS A 219 5.84 -11.70 -11.41
CA CYS A 219 6.04 -12.62 -12.51
C CYS A 219 4.78 -12.69 -13.39
N ASP A 220 4.97 -12.81 -14.70
CA ASP A 220 3.87 -12.98 -15.65
C ASP A 220 3.50 -14.46 -15.88
N LYS A 221 4.35 -15.41 -15.43
CA LYS A 221 4.12 -16.85 -15.61
C LYS A 221 3.55 -17.55 -14.37
N CYS A 222 3.70 -16.95 -13.18
CA CYS A 222 3.13 -17.48 -11.93
C CYS A 222 2.57 -16.34 -11.08
N ASN A 223 2.05 -16.67 -9.89
CA ASN A 223 1.45 -15.68 -8.96
C ASN A 223 2.44 -14.99 -8.04
N TYR A 224 3.75 -15.13 -8.28
CA TYR A 224 4.73 -14.39 -7.49
C TYR A 224 4.57 -12.88 -7.67
N ALA A 225 4.43 -12.17 -6.56
CA ALA A 225 4.49 -10.72 -6.51
C ALA A 225 4.96 -10.28 -5.12
N ALA A 226 5.80 -9.24 -5.08
CA ALA A 226 6.32 -8.66 -3.86
C ALA A 226 6.57 -7.16 -4.06
N ASN A 227 6.56 -6.37 -2.97
CA ASN A 227 7.09 -5.02 -3.02
C ASN A 227 8.62 -5.06 -3.21
N LEU A 228 9.24 -3.94 -3.61
CA LEU A 228 10.68 -3.93 -3.90
C LEU A 228 11.56 -4.24 -2.68
N GLU A 229 11.07 -3.95 -1.48
CA GLU A 229 11.79 -4.21 -0.24
C GLU A 229 11.93 -5.71 0.03
N LYS A 230 10.87 -6.47 -0.30
CA LYS A 230 10.77 -7.91 -0.06
C LYS A 230 11.11 -8.77 -1.29
N ALA A 231 11.02 -8.21 -2.51
CA ALA A 231 11.19 -8.98 -3.74
C ALA A 231 12.49 -9.78 -3.76
N GLU A 232 12.40 -11.09 -3.97
CA GLU A 232 13.50 -12.05 -3.84
C GLU A 232 14.08 -12.43 -5.20
N LEU A 233 15.33 -12.86 -5.19
CA LEU A 233 16.04 -13.43 -6.32
C LEU A 233 16.35 -14.90 -6.05
N ALA A 234 16.21 -15.71 -7.09
CA ALA A 234 16.68 -17.10 -7.01
C ALA A 234 18.20 -17.14 -6.83
N ARG A 235 18.67 -18.02 -5.95
CA ARG A 235 20.11 -18.30 -5.85
C ARG A 235 20.58 -18.90 -7.18
N PRO A 236 21.58 -18.31 -7.85
CA PRO A 236 22.11 -18.90 -9.07
C PRO A 236 22.78 -20.24 -8.77
N GLU A 237 22.61 -21.20 -9.68
CA GLU A 237 23.42 -22.41 -9.65
C GLU A 237 24.87 -22.01 -9.95
N LYS A 238 25.82 -22.44 -9.11
CA LYS A 238 27.21 -22.12 -9.29
C LYS A 238 27.69 -22.74 -10.60
N THR A 239 27.95 -21.92 -11.60
CA THR A 239 28.63 -22.37 -12.82
C THR A 239 30.12 -22.49 -12.52
N ALA A 240 30.71 -23.65 -12.80
CA ALA A 240 32.15 -23.87 -12.60
C ALA A 240 32.95 -23.14 -13.68
N SER A 241 32.96 -21.78 -13.64
CA SER A 241 33.73 -20.94 -14.54
C SER A 241 34.94 -20.34 -13.83
N GLY A 242 35.87 -21.19 -13.39
CA GLY A 242 37.20 -20.73 -13.04
C GLY A 242 38.06 -20.74 -14.30
N THR A 243 38.56 -19.59 -14.70
CA THR A 243 39.71 -19.54 -15.65
C THR A 243 40.84 -20.34 -15.05
N GLN A 244 41.42 -21.27 -15.82
CA GLN A 244 42.50 -22.17 -15.33
C GLN A 244 43.76 -21.40 -14.92
N ASP A 245 43.90 -20.12 -15.30
CA ASP A 245 45.06 -19.29 -14.95
C ASP A 245 44.65 -17.80 -14.93
N PRO A 246 44.07 -17.30 -13.81
CA PRO A 246 43.62 -15.91 -13.72
C PRO A 246 44.81 -14.95 -13.75
N PRO A 247 44.68 -13.77 -14.40
CA PRO A 247 45.71 -12.75 -14.42
C PRO A 247 46.16 -12.33 -13.02
N ALA A 248 47.43 -11.91 -12.90
CA ALA A 248 47.96 -11.44 -11.63
C ALA A 248 47.18 -10.21 -11.11
N LEU A 249 47.05 -10.10 -9.79
CA LEU A 249 46.48 -8.94 -9.14
C LEU A 249 47.28 -7.68 -9.51
N GLU A 250 46.61 -6.64 -9.97
CA GLU A 250 47.20 -5.37 -10.39
C GLU A 250 46.62 -4.22 -9.56
N SER A 251 47.50 -3.36 -9.01
CA SER A 251 47.10 -2.12 -8.34
C SER A 251 47.31 -0.94 -9.30
N VAL A 252 46.23 -0.19 -9.56
CA VAL A 252 46.23 0.92 -10.52
C VAL A 252 45.93 2.22 -9.79
N GLU A 253 46.73 3.25 -10.08
CA GLU A 253 46.50 4.60 -9.59
C GLU A 253 45.32 5.25 -10.33
N THR A 254 44.33 5.76 -9.58
CA THR A 254 43.08 6.31 -10.08
C THR A 254 42.76 7.63 -9.34
N PRO A 255 43.53 8.70 -9.63
CA PRO A 255 43.43 9.94 -8.85
C PRO A 255 42.04 10.60 -9.01
N ASN A 256 41.39 10.91 -7.88
CA ASN A 256 40.07 11.52 -7.80
C ASN A 256 38.92 10.71 -8.46
N VAL A 257 39.09 9.41 -8.70
CA VAL A 257 38.09 8.51 -9.30
C VAL A 257 37.42 7.71 -8.17
N ARG A 258 36.15 7.96 -7.90
CA ARG A 258 35.43 7.42 -6.72
C ARG A 258 34.13 6.72 -7.03
N THR A 259 33.44 7.13 -8.09
CA THR A 259 32.14 6.54 -8.47
C THR A 259 32.35 5.39 -9.47
N ILE A 260 31.35 4.53 -9.56
CA ILE A 260 31.38 3.39 -10.51
C ILE A 260 31.55 3.87 -11.96
N GLU A 261 30.86 4.96 -12.32
CA GLU A 261 30.90 5.58 -13.64
C GLU A 261 32.31 6.11 -13.95
N GLU A 262 32.92 6.79 -12.98
CA GLU A 262 34.31 7.30 -13.13
C GLU A 262 35.32 6.15 -13.25
N VAL A 263 35.21 5.12 -12.39
CA VAL A 263 36.08 3.94 -12.43
C VAL A 263 35.92 3.19 -13.76
N SER A 264 34.69 2.98 -14.20
CA SER A 264 34.35 2.33 -15.46
C SER A 264 34.98 3.07 -16.65
N ALA A 265 34.85 4.40 -16.69
CA ALA A 265 35.40 5.24 -17.75
C ALA A 265 36.95 5.28 -17.71
N PHE A 266 37.53 5.46 -16.51
CA PHE A 266 38.98 5.61 -16.34
C PHE A 266 39.73 4.30 -16.68
N LEU A 267 39.24 3.17 -16.18
CA LEU A 267 39.88 1.86 -16.40
C LEU A 267 39.40 1.15 -17.68
N ASN A 268 38.45 1.75 -18.42
CA ASN A 268 37.82 1.17 -19.60
C ASN A 268 37.26 -0.24 -19.33
N VAL A 269 36.51 -0.40 -18.26
CA VAL A 269 35.87 -1.66 -17.84
C VAL A 269 34.38 -1.49 -17.71
N SER A 270 33.62 -2.57 -17.92
CA SER A 270 32.16 -2.54 -17.71
C SER A 270 31.81 -2.37 -16.20
N PRO A 271 30.79 -1.61 -15.84
CA PRO A 271 30.26 -1.58 -14.48
C PRO A 271 29.96 -2.97 -13.90
N GLN A 272 29.67 -3.96 -14.74
CA GLN A 272 29.41 -5.35 -14.35
C GLN A 272 30.66 -6.09 -13.88
N GLN A 273 31.87 -5.61 -14.25
CA GLN A 273 33.14 -6.15 -13.77
C GLN A 273 33.60 -5.49 -12.46
N ILE A 274 32.96 -4.40 -12.06
CA ILE A 274 33.29 -3.67 -10.83
C ILE A 274 32.51 -4.27 -9.68
N VAL A 275 33.16 -4.40 -8.53
CA VAL A 275 32.52 -4.80 -7.26
C VAL A 275 32.58 -3.65 -6.27
N LYS A 276 31.44 -3.15 -5.91
CA LYS A 276 31.26 -2.16 -4.82
C LYS A 276 31.40 -2.84 -3.47
N THR A 277 32.18 -2.24 -2.59
CA THR A 277 32.27 -2.63 -1.18
C THR A 277 31.62 -1.55 -0.33
N LEU A 278 30.43 -1.83 0.19
CA LEU A 278 29.67 -0.93 1.05
C LEU A 278 29.88 -1.34 2.50
N ILE A 279 30.29 -0.41 3.34
CA ILE A 279 30.45 -0.65 4.78
C ILE A 279 29.18 -0.20 5.48
N PHE A 280 28.54 -1.13 6.20
CA PHE A 280 27.37 -0.87 7.02
C PHE A 280 27.71 -0.93 8.50
N ASN A 281 27.04 -0.10 9.28
CA ASN A 281 26.96 -0.19 10.72
C ASN A 281 25.71 -1.02 11.08
N ALA A 282 25.91 -2.24 11.56
CA ALA A 282 24.87 -3.13 12.03
C ALA A 282 24.97 -3.23 13.55
N ASP A 283 24.08 -2.59 14.31
CA ASP A 283 24.07 -2.59 15.77
C ASP A 283 25.44 -2.22 16.39
N GLY A 284 26.12 -1.21 15.85
CA GLY A 284 27.44 -0.75 16.30
C GLY A 284 28.61 -1.56 15.75
N LYS A 285 28.41 -2.55 14.88
CA LYS A 285 29.45 -3.38 14.28
C LYS A 285 29.55 -3.14 12.77
N ALA A 286 30.76 -2.93 12.27
CA ALA A 286 31.01 -2.78 10.84
C ALA A 286 30.86 -4.12 10.10
N CYS A 287 30.18 -4.10 8.95
CA CYS A 287 30.04 -5.21 8.02
C CYS A 287 30.26 -4.72 6.60
N ALA A 288 31.06 -5.42 5.80
CA ALA A 288 31.26 -5.15 4.38
C ALA A 288 30.26 -5.96 3.54
N VAL A 289 29.52 -5.28 2.69
CA VAL A 289 28.56 -5.85 1.74
C VAL A 289 29.12 -5.66 0.34
N LEU A 290 29.33 -6.77 -0.37
CA LEU A 290 29.83 -6.76 -1.74
C LEU A 290 28.67 -6.89 -2.72
N ILE A 291 28.64 -6.02 -3.70
CA ILE A 291 27.62 -6.01 -4.75
C ILE A 291 28.22 -5.59 -6.09
N ARG A 292 27.70 -6.12 -7.19
CA ARG A 292 28.15 -5.76 -8.54
C ARG A 292 27.91 -4.26 -8.82
N GLY A 293 28.84 -3.63 -9.55
CA GLY A 293 28.85 -2.17 -9.72
C GLY A 293 27.59 -1.56 -10.30
N ASP A 294 26.93 -2.26 -11.23
CA ASP A 294 25.68 -1.82 -11.84
C ASP A 294 24.41 -2.10 -10.99
N HIS A 295 24.55 -2.75 -9.83
CA HIS A 295 23.42 -3.08 -8.94
C HIS A 295 23.30 -2.10 -7.76
N GLU A 296 22.11 -2.01 -7.18
CA GLU A 296 21.83 -1.28 -5.95
C GLU A 296 21.56 -2.25 -4.80
N VAL A 297 22.11 -1.93 -3.63
CA VAL A 297 21.89 -2.72 -2.42
C VAL A 297 20.46 -2.49 -1.89
N ASN A 298 19.85 -3.54 -1.39
CA ASN A 298 18.60 -3.45 -0.62
C ASN A 298 18.94 -3.51 0.88
N GLU A 299 18.90 -2.37 1.54
CA GLU A 299 19.27 -2.25 2.96
C GLU A 299 18.38 -3.11 3.87
N ILE A 300 17.10 -3.27 3.52
CA ILE A 300 16.16 -4.12 4.27
C ILE A 300 16.56 -5.59 4.19
N LYS A 301 16.94 -6.06 3.01
CA LYS A 301 17.48 -7.43 2.84
C LYS A 301 18.77 -7.63 3.63
N VAL A 302 19.68 -6.65 3.59
CA VAL A 302 20.92 -6.69 4.37
C VAL A 302 20.61 -6.75 5.86
N LYS A 303 19.75 -5.85 6.34
CA LYS A 303 19.29 -5.81 7.74
C LYS A 303 18.71 -7.15 8.20
N ASN A 304 17.77 -7.69 7.43
CA ASN A 304 17.10 -8.94 7.72
C ASN A 304 18.09 -10.12 7.70
N TYR A 305 19.01 -10.15 6.73
CA TYR A 305 20.03 -11.19 6.63
C TYR A 305 21.00 -11.19 7.81
N LEU A 306 21.42 -10.00 8.27
CA LEU A 306 22.30 -9.83 9.44
C LEU A 306 21.56 -10.07 10.77
N GLY A 307 20.24 -10.04 10.78
CA GLY A 307 19.41 -10.07 11.99
C GLY A 307 19.60 -8.82 12.86
N ALA A 308 19.98 -7.68 12.25
CA ALA A 308 20.28 -6.45 12.95
C ALA A 308 18.99 -5.72 13.37
N ALA A 309 19.00 -5.12 14.55
CA ALA A 309 17.93 -4.23 15.00
C ALA A 309 17.97 -2.89 14.26
N GLU A 310 19.19 -2.35 14.06
CA GLU A 310 19.45 -1.13 13.30
C GLU A 310 20.53 -1.37 12.24
N LEU A 311 20.35 -0.79 11.05
CA LEU A 311 21.31 -0.82 9.97
C LEU A 311 21.35 0.55 9.30
N GLU A 312 22.56 1.06 9.11
CA GLU A 312 22.82 2.31 8.38
C GLU A 312 24.16 2.21 7.64
N LEU A 313 24.35 3.03 6.60
CA LEU A 313 25.66 3.17 6.00
C LEU A 313 26.64 3.72 7.02
N ALA A 314 27.81 3.11 7.12
CA ALA A 314 28.84 3.52 8.06
C ALA A 314 29.30 4.96 7.81
N ASP A 315 29.64 5.67 8.86
CA ASP A 315 30.29 6.97 8.78
C ASP A 315 31.75 6.84 8.29
N ASP A 316 32.38 7.95 7.98
CA ASP A 316 33.74 7.96 7.42
C ASP A 316 34.79 7.41 8.40
N ASP A 317 34.60 7.60 9.71
CA ASP A 317 35.49 7.05 10.75
C ASP A 317 35.41 5.51 10.80
N MET A 318 34.23 4.95 10.73
CA MET A 318 34.03 3.50 10.73
C MET A 318 34.54 2.89 9.41
N ILE A 319 34.29 3.54 8.26
CA ILE A 319 34.84 3.12 6.97
C ILE A 319 36.37 3.08 7.04
N PHE A 320 37.02 4.14 7.52
CA PHE A 320 38.46 4.21 7.63
C PHE A 320 39.05 3.15 8.57
N LYS A 321 38.39 2.90 9.72
CA LYS A 321 38.80 1.82 10.65
C LYS A 321 38.65 0.43 10.02
N ALA A 322 37.66 0.20 9.21
CA ALA A 322 37.40 -1.09 8.54
C ALA A 322 38.35 -1.37 7.38
N THR A 323 38.67 -0.35 6.60
CA THR A 323 39.36 -0.48 5.30
C THR A 323 40.78 0.12 5.28
N GLY A 324 41.04 1.17 6.04
CA GLY A 324 42.24 1.99 5.98
C GLY A 324 42.22 3.08 4.93
N ALA A 325 41.08 3.29 4.24
CA ALA A 325 40.88 4.27 3.19
C ALA A 325 39.61 5.11 3.39
N PRO A 326 39.55 6.30 2.78
CA PRO A 326 38.33 7.09 2.75
C PRO A 326 37.25 6.44 1.87
N ARG A 327 36.02 6.93 2.00
CA ARG A 327 34.87 6.53 1.17
C ARG A 327 35.20 6.64 -0.33
N GLY A 328 34.80 5.63 -1.10
CA GLY A 328 35.05 5.54 -2.54
C GLY A 328 36.16 4.58 -2.92
N PHE A 329 37.03 4.19 -1.96
CA PHE A 329 38.18 3.31 -2.21
C PHE A 329 38.15 2.00 -1.43
N ALA A 330 37.03 1.70 -0.77
CA ALA A 330 36.84 0.45 -0.04
C ALA A 330 36.80 -0.76 -0.97
N GLY A 331 37.50 -1.82 -0.60
CA GLY A 331 37.58 -3.09 -1.34
C GLY A 331 37.60 -4.29 -0.41
N PRO A 332 37.32 -5.51 -0.90
CA PRO A 332 37.28 -6.72 -0.08
C PRO A 332 38.64 -7.27 0.31
N VAL A 333 39.70 -6.89 -0.44
CA VAL A 333 41.08 -7.43 -0.24
C VAL A 333 41.68 -6.82 1.00
N GLY A 334 41.94 -7.65 2.04
CA GLY A 334 42.57 -7.20 3.28
C GLY A 334 41.65 -6.41 4.23
N VAL A 335 40.35 -6.32 3.96
CA VAL A 335 39.36 -5.69 4.88
C VAL A 335 39.28 -6.47 6.18
N LYS A 336 39.14 -5.74 7.31
CA LYS A 336 39.23 -6.31 8.69
C LYS A 336 37.88 -6.53 9.37
N VAL A 337 36.81 -6.62 8.59
CA VAL A 337 35.46 -6.81 9.09
C VAL A 337 34.79 -8.00 8.41
N ARG A 338 33.66 -8.43 8.93
CA ARG A 338 32.82 -9.46 8.32
C ARG A 338 32.47 -9.05 6.88
N VAL A 339 32.60 -9.97 5.93
CA VAL A 339 32.29 -9.74 4.52
C VAL A 339 31.18 -10.67 4.06
N ILE A 340 30.10 -10.11 3.59
CA ILE A 340 29.01 -10.83 2.92
C ILE A 340 28.86 -10.34 1.48
N ALA A 341 28.38 -11.19 0.59
CA ALA A 341 28.31 -10.85 -0.83
C ALA A 341 26.93 -11.15 -1.41
N ASP A 342 26.51 -10.31 -2.34
CA ASP A 342 25.33 -10.56 -3.16
C ASP A 342 25.58 -11.74 -4.13
N TYR A 343 24.51 -12.45 -4.49
CA TYR A 343 24.56 -13.55 -5.46
C TYR A 343 25.18 -13.16 -6.80
N SER A 344 25.09 -11.89 -7.20
CA SER A 344 25.65 -11.38 -8.45
C SER A 344 27.17 -11.46 -8.56
N ILE A 345 27.88 -11.81 -7.45
CA ILE A 345 29.35 -11.91 -7.40
C ILE A 345 29.82 -13.37 -7.51
N ILE A 346 28.95 -14.36 -7.38
CA ILE A 346 29.32 -15.79 -7.28
C ILE A 346 30.22 -16.25 -8.45
N ASP A 347 29.88 -15.83 -9.67
CA ASP A 347 30.54 -16.26 -10.90
C ASP A 347 31.42 -15.16 -11.54
N LEU A 348 31.70 -14.06 -10.82
CA LEU A 348 32.57 -13.00 -11.32
C LEU A 348 34.02 -13.39 -11.19
N ALA A 349 34.77 -13.16 -12.29
CA ALA A 349 36.22 -13.30 -12.35
C ALA A 349 36.87 -11.97 -12.78
N ASP A 350 38.14 -11.79 -12.46
CA ASP A 350 38.96 -10.65 -12.87
C ASP A 350 38.30 -9.29 -12.54
N MET A 351 37.77 -9.21 -11.34
CA MET A 351 37.00 -8.07 -10.85
C MET A 351 37.88 -6.82 -10.66
N VAL A 352 37.22 -5.67 -10.74
CA VAL A 352 37.78 -4.37 -10.32
C VAL A 352 37.15 -3.95 -9.03
N THR A 353 37.93 -3.48 -8.04
CA THR A 353 37.44 -3.07 -6.72
C THR A 353 38.32 -1.99 -6.11
N GLY A 354 37.88 -1.30 -5.09
CA GLY A 354 38.73 -0.40 -4.30
C GLY A 354 39.94 -1.12 -3.72
N ALA A 355 41.03 -0.40 -3.57
CA ALA A 355 42.30 -0.95 -3.08
C ALA A 355 42.52 -0.79 -1.57
N ASN A 356 41.52 -0.30 -0.81
CA ASN A 356 41.70 0.12 0.59
C ASN A 356 42.82 1.14 0.77
N ARG A 357 43.05 1.93 -0.24
CA ARG A 357 44.05 3.01 -0.33
C ARG A 357 43.46 4.15 -1.15
N GLU A 358 43.61 5.38 -0.70
CA GLU A 358 43.17 6.56 -1.44
C GLU A 358 43.79 6.64 -2.83
N ASP A 359 42.99 6.98 -3.82
CA ASP A 359 43.34 7.12 -5.22
C ASP A 359 43.90 5.83 -5.90
N TYR A 360 43.51 4.65 -5.40
CA TYR A 360 43.90 3.36 -5.99
C TYR A 360 42.71 2.39 -6.09
N HIS A 361 42.69 1.64 -7.19
CA HIS A 361 41.85 0.48 -7.42
C HIS A 361 42.66 -0.77 -7.74
N LEU A 362 42.07 -1.94 -7.48
CA LEU A 362 42.64 -3.25 -7.85
C LEU A 362 41.92 -3.79 -9.07
N LYS A 363 42.69 -4.36 -10.01
CA LYS A 363 42.19 -5.14 -11.16
C LYS A 363 42.55 -6.61 -11.00
N ASN A 364 41.83 -7.46 -11.74
CA ASN A 364 42.03 -8.90 -11.76
C ASN A 364 41.85 -9.55 -10.38
N VAL A 365 40.96 -8.98 -9.58
CA VAL A 365 40.62 -9.51 -8.23
C VAL A 365 39.75 -10.74 -8.38
N ASN A 366 40.12 -11.84 -7.73
CA ASN A 366 39.41 -13.09 -7.81
C ASN A 366 39.02 -13.63 -6.43
N LEU A 367 37.77 -14.07 -6.32
CA LEU A 367 37.25 -14.72 -5.13
C LEU A 367 37.99 -16.03 -4.84
N GLY A 368 38.37 -16.24 -3.59
CA GLY A 368 39.13 -17.43 -3.15
C GLY A 368 40.63 -17.31 -3.28
N ARG A 369 41.15 -16.46 -4.20
CA ARG A 369 42.57 -16.14 -4.31
C ARG A 369 42.95 -14.90 -3.49
N ASP A 370 42.21 -13.80 -3.66
CA ASP A 370 42.58 -12.48 -3.13
C ASP A 370 41.73 -12.09 -1.92
N PHE A 371 40.53 -12.60 -1.83
CA PHE A 371 39.62 -12.39 -0.69
C PHE A 371 38.66 -13.57 -0.51
N THR A 372 38.04 -13.64 0.65
CA THR A 372 36.98 -14.59 0.98
C THR A 372 35.74 -13.88 1.48
N VAL A 373 34.59 -14.49 1.33
CA VAL A 373 33.33 -14.03 1.88
C VAL A 373 32.80 -15.06 2.90
N GLU A 374 32.15 -14.58 3.94
CA GLU A 374 31.53 -15.46 4.94
C GLU A 374 30.34 -16.22 4.32
N SER A 375 29.56 -15.51 3.47
CA SER A 375 28.38 -16.06 2.84
C SER A 375 27.93 -15.26 1.64
N PHE A 376 27.13 -15.91 0.78
CA PHE A 376 26.38 -15.27 -0.29
C PHE A 376 24.92 -15.21 0.05
N ALA A 377 24.27 -14.10 -0.23
CA ALA A 377 22.84 -13.88 -0.01
C ALA A 377 22.21 -13.02 -1.12
N ASP A 378 20.89 -12.97 -1.16
CA ASP A 378 20.14 -12.01 -1.96
C ASP A 378 20.16 -10.66 -1.25
N LEU A 379 20.99 -9.71 -1.71
CA LEU A 379 21.22 -8.42 -1.04
C LEU A 379 20.91 -7.21 -1.93
N ARG A 380 20.56 -7.42 -3.19
CA ARG A 380 20.30 -6.34 -4.13
C ARG A 380 18.82 -6.08 -4.37
N VAL A 381 18.52 -4.89 -4.86
CA VAL A 381 17.21 -4.57 -5.43
C VAL A 381 17.01 -5.39 -6.70
N VAL A 382 15.82 -6.01 -6.84
CA VAL A 382 15.42 -6.70 -8.08
C VAL A 382 15.25 -5.71 -9.24
N ARG A 383 15.39 -6.20 -10.47
CA ARG A 383 15.25 -5.40 -11.68
C ARG A 383 14.27 -6.07 -12.66
N PRO A 384 13.66 -5.29 -13.57
CA PRO A 384 12.95 -5.87 -14.70
C PRO A 384 13.89 -6.79 -15.50
N GLY A 385 13.38 -7.98 -15.84
CA GLY A 385 14.17 -8.99 -16.55
C GLY A 385 14.90 -10.00 -15.66
N ASP A 386 14.96 -9.80 -14.34
CA ASP A 386 15.47 -10.81 -13.40
C ASP A 386 14.61 -12.07 -13.44
N ALA A 387 15.22 -13.22 -13.12
CA ALA A 387 14.52 -14.49 -13.05
C ALA A 387 13.63 -14.58 -11.79
N CYS A 388 12.40 -15.00 -11.98
CA CYS A 388 11.46 -15.23 -10.88
C CYS A 388 12.00 -16.31 -9.93
N PRO A 389 12.01 -16.08 -8.61
CA PRO A 389 12.53 -17.05 -7.63
C PRO A 389 11.69 -18.33 -7.55
N ARG A 390 10.43 -18.33 -8.02
CA ARG A 390 9.52 -19.47 -7.95
C ARG A 390 9.48 -20.31 -9.23
N CYS A 391 9.56 -19.70 -10.40
CA CYS A 391 9.37 -20.43 -11.66
C CYS A 391 10.40 -20.12 -12.75
N GLY A 392 11.39 -19.27 -12.49
CA GLY A 392 12.40 -18.84 -13.46
C GLY A 392 11.86 -17.95 -14.57
N GLY A 393 10.57 -17.55 -14.55
CA GLY A 393 10.01 -16.57 -15.50
C GLY A 393 10.59 -15.18 -15.29
N GLU A 394 10.26 -14.25 -16.18
CA GLU A 394 10.74 -12.88 -16.09
C GLU A 394 9.98 -12.06 -15.02
N ILE A 395 10.71 -11.28 -14.23
CA ILE A 395 10.15 -10.28 -13.31
C ILE A 395 9.86 -8.99 -14.08
N LYS A 396 8.63 -8.51 -13.91
CA LYS A 396 8.14 -7.23 -14.43
C LYS A 396 7.78 -6.31 -13.27
N PHE A 397 7.68 -5.03 -13.57
CA PHE A 397 7.30 -4.01 -12.59
C PHE A 397 5.97 -3.37 -12.95
N ALA A 398 5.20 -3.03 -11.92
CA ALA A 398 4.03 -2.16 -12.01
C ALA A 398 4.04 -1.17 -10.85
N ARG A 399 3.27 -0.10 -10.99
CA ARG A 399 3.01 0.80 -9.88
C ARG A 399 1.71 0.42 -9.19
N GLY A 400 1.69 0.56 -7.87
CA GLY A 400 0.56 0.21 -7.04
C GLY A 400 0.25 1.23 -5.96
N ILE A 401 -1.02 1.26 -5.56
CA ILE A 401 -1.52 1.99 -4.39
C ILE A 401 -1.87 0.95 -3.33
N GLU A 402 -1.19 0.97 -2.19
CA GLU A 402 -1.47 0.09 -1.06
C GLU A 402 -2.81 0.49 -0.42
N VAL A 403 -3.84 -0.34 -0.59
CA VAL A 403 -5.17 -0.10 -0.02
C VAL A 403 -5.45 -0.90 1.24
N GLY A 404 -4.71 -1.99 1.46
CA GLY A 404 -4.82 -2.83 2.64
C GLY A 404 -3.56 -3.63 2.90
N HIS A 405 -3.35 -4.01 4.15
CA HIS A 405 -2.19 -4.76 4.60
C HIS A 405 -2.59 -5.76 5.68
N VAL A 406 -2.08 -6.97 5.60
CA VAL A 406 -2.34 -8.07 6.54
C VAL A 406 -1.01 -8.57 7.11
N PHE A 407 -0.92 -8.71 8.45
CA PHE A 407 0.32 -9.04 9.17
C PHE A 407 0.15 -10.23 10.09
N LYS A 408 1.18 -11.07 10.15
CA LYS A 408 1.40 -12.03 11.23
C LYS A 408 2.32 -11.39 12.27
N LEU A 409 1.76 -10.89 13.37
CA LEU A 409 2.51 -10.17 14.43
C LEU A 409 3.27 -11.11 15.37
N GLY A 410 2.85 -12.36 15.45
CA GLY A 410 3.38 -13.31 16.44
C GLY A 410 3.06 -12.87 17.87
N THR A 411 4.07 -12.85 18.73
CA THR A 411 3.90 -12.51 20.15
C THR A 411 4.49 -11.13 20.51
N LYS A 412 4.80 -10.27 19.53
CA LYS A 412 5.48 -8.99 19.77
C LYS A 412 4.76 -8.14 20.82
N TYR A 413 3.48 -7.88 20.63
CA TYR A 413 2.68 -7.06 21.56
C TYR A 413 2.19 -7.86 22.75
N SER A 414 1.67 -9.06 22.53
CA SER A 414 1.12 -9.89 23.60
C SER A 414 2.16 -10.27 24.65
N LYS A 415 3.42 -10.51 24.26
CA LYS A 415 4.52 -10.75 25.18
C LYS A 415 4.89 -9.50 25.98
N ALA A 416 5.06 -8.35 25.31
CA ALA A 416 5.41 -7.08 25.96
C ALA A 416 4.33 -6.66 26.97
N MET A 417 3.05 -6.79 26.60
CA MET A 417 1.89 -6.36 27.40
C MET A 417 1.30 -7.50 28.26
N LYS A 418 1.97 -8.66 28.35
CA LYS A 418 1.55 -9.81 29.16
C LYS A 418 0.11 -10.27 28.85
N ALA A 419 -0.28 -10.28 27.58
CA ALA A 419 -1.55 -10.84 27.14
C ALA A 419 -1.45 -12.36 27.08
N VAL A 420 -1.80 -13.01 28.19
CA VAL A 420 -1.68 -14.46 28.41
C VAL A 420 -3.04 -15.09 28.69
N TYR A 421 -3.15 -16.38 28.43
CA TYR A 421 -4.30 -17.20 28.72
C TYR A 421 -3.87 -18.54 29.35
N LEU A 422 -4.77 -19.21 30.05
CA LEU A 422 -4.55 -20.57 30.56
C LEU A 422 -4.89 -21.61 29.50
N ASP A 423 -3.93 -22.45 29.16
CA ASP A 423 -4.12 -23.57 28.24
C ASP A 423 -4.92 -24.74 28.87
N ARG A 424 -5.03 -25.84 28.15
CA ARG A 424 -5.76 -27.03 28.62
C ARG A 424 -5.17 -27.66 29.90
N ASP A 425 -3.88 -27.47 30.09
CA ASP A 425 -3.13 -28.01 31.23
C ASP A 425 -3.01 -27.01 32.39
N GLY A 426 -3.71 -25.87 32.28
CA GLY A 426 -3.68 -24.80 33.29
C GLY A 426 -2.40 -23.97 33.29
N LYS A 427 -1.57 -24.06 32.24
CA LYS A 427 -0.34 -23.27 32.09
C LYS A 427 -0.62 -21.98 31.37
N GLU A 428 0.04 -20.93 31.81
CA GLU A 428 0.01 -19.63 31.10
C GLU A 428 0.74 -19.73 29.76
N LYS A 429 0.10 -19.26 28.70
CA LYS A 429 0.66 -19.10 27.37
C LYS A 429 0.36 -17.72 26.82
N THR A 430 1.31 -17.18 26.05
CA THR A 430 1.15 -15.91 25.36
C THR A 430 0.28 -16.08 24.12
N MET A 431 -0.68 -15.18 23.90
CA MET A 431 -1.53 -15.17 22.71
C MET A 431 -0.71 -14.81 21.46
N ILE A 432 -1.03 -15.41 20.32
CA ILE A 432 -0.44 -15.08 19.03
C ILE A 432 -1.37 -14.11 18.31
N MET A 433 -0.81 -13.04 17.77
CA MET A 433 -1.58 -11.94 17.20
C MET A 433 -1.37 -11.80 15.70
N GLY A 434 -2.42 -11.33 15.02
CA GLY A 434 -2.37 -10.77 13.69
C GLY A 434 -3.00 -9.38 13.67
N CYS A 435 -2.59 -8.52 12.72
CA CYS A 435 -3.29 -7.25 12.48
C CYS A 435 -3.55 -7.05 10.98
N TYR A 436 -4.64 -6.35 10.67
CA TYR A 436 -5.20 -6.31 9.31
C TYR A 436 -5.84 -4.95 9.05
N GLY A 437 -5.16 -4.07 8.27
CA GLY A 437 -5.58 -2.69 8.01
C GLY A 437 -6.13 -2.47 6.60
N ILE A 438 -7.15 -1.62 6.46
CA ILE A 438 -7.65 -1.09 5.17
C ILE A 438 -7.84 0.42 5.30
N GLY A 439 -7.20 1.18 4.42
CA GLY A 439 -7.41 2.63 4.31
C GLY A 439 -8.70 2.92 3.53
N VAL A 440 -9.78 3.34 4.21
CA VAL A 440 -11.08 3.54 3.58
C VAL A 440 -11.04 4.65 2.52
N GLY A 441 -10.52 5.82 2.87
CA GLY A 441 -10.39 6.95 1.93
C GLY A 441 -9.43 6.63 0.79
N ARG A 442 -8.35 5.91 1.07
CA ARG A 442 -7.37 5.45 0.07
C ARG A 442 -8.01 4.46 -0.91
N THR A 443 -8.88 3.57 -0.45
CA THR A 443 -9.65 2.66 -1.32
C THR A 443 -10.54 3.42 -2.29
N VAL A 444 -11.21 4.49 -1.84
CA VAL A 444 -12.02 5.38 -2.70
C VAL A 444 -11.14 6.08 -3.74
N ALA A 445 -10.02 6.67 -3.32
CA ALA A 445 -9.10 7.34 -4.23
C ALA A 445 -8.52 6.37 -5.28
N ALA A 446 -8.07 5.18 -4.86
CA ALA A 446 -7.56 4.15 -5.75
C ALA A 446 -8.62 3.65 -6.76
N CYS A 447 -9.89 3.59 -6.36
CA CYS A 447 -10.98 3.29 -7.28
C CYS A 447 -11.11 4.36 -8.38
N ILE A 448 -10.99 5.64 -8.02
CA ILE A 448 -11.03 6.74 -9.00
C ILE A 448 -9.82 6.69 -9.94
N GLU A 449 -8.61 6.41 -9.42
CA GLU A 449 -7.38 6.30 -10.24
C GLU A 449 -7.47 5.20 -11.31
N GLN A 450 -8.34 4.19 -11.13
CA GLN A 450 -8.59 3.15 -12.13
C GLN A 450 -9.80 3.43 -13.02
N ASN A 451 -10.69 4.34 -12.62
CA ASN A 451 -12.01 4.48 -13.23
C ASN A 451 -12.37 5.97 -13.44
N PHE A 452 -11.78 6.56 -14.46
CA PHE A 452 -12.05 7.94 -14.88
C PHE A 452 -11.86 8.11 -16.38
N ASP A 453 -12.39 9.20 -16.92
CA ASP A 453 -12.09 9.73 -18.25
C ASP A 453 -11.95 11.26 -18.22
N GLN A 454 -11.81 11.88 -19.37
CA GLN A 454 -11.71 13.34 -19.52
C GLN A 454 -12.93 14.13 -18.97
N ASN A 455 -14.07 13.47 -18.79
CA ASN A 455 -15.31 14.10 -18.31
C ASN A 455 -15.47 13.99 -16.79
N GLY A 456 -14.81 13.02 -16.13
CA GLY A 456 -14.90 12.81 -14.71
C GLY A 456 -14.78 11.35 -14.27
N ILE A 457 -15.33 11.04 -13.11
CA ILE A 457 -15.28 9.71 -12.49
C ILE A 457 -16.19 8.72 -13.23
N ILE A 458 -15.83 7.44 -13.19
CA ILE A 458 -16.65 6.31 -13.69
C ILE A 458 -16.80 5.31 -12.56
N TRP A 459 -17.76 5.53 -11.66
CA TRP A 459 -17.93 4.64 -10.52
C TRP A 459 -18.34 3.23 -10.91
N PRO A 460 -17.72 2.19 -10.32
CA PRO A 460 -18.33 0.87 -10.23
C PRO A 460 -19.66 0.98 -9.47
N MET A 461 -20.67 0.24 -9.91
CA MET A 461 -22.02 0.33 -9.36
C MET A 461 -22.09 0.21 -7.81
N PRO A 462 -21.33 -0.69 -7.15
CA PRO A 462 -21.37 -0.82 -5.69
C PRO A 462 -20.88 0.42 -4.93
N LEU A 463 -19.99 1.23 -5.53
CA LEU A 463 -19.40 2.42 -4.89
C LEU A 463 -20.03 3.73 -5.32
N ALA A 464 -20.83 3.75 -6.40
CA ALA A 464 -21.46 4.96 -6.88
C ALA A 464 -22.25 5.66 -5.77
N PRO A 465 -22.10 6.99 -5.55
CA PRO A 465 -22.83 7.70 -4.51
C PRO A 465 -24.35 7.62 -4.69
N TYR A 466 -24.79 7.58 -5.93
CA TYR A 466 -26.12 7.24 -6.39
C TYR A 466 -26.01 6.37 -7.64
N ALA A 467 -26.89 5.39 -7.79
CA ALA A 467 -26.95 4.55 -8.98
C ALA A 467 -27.50 5.31 -10.18
N VAL A 468 -28.43 6.22 -9.93
CA VAL A 468 -29.19 6.95 -10.96
C VAL A 468 -29.31 8.42 -10.64
N ILE A 469 -29.19 9.27 -11.68
CA ILE A 469 -29.64 10.67 -11.65
C ILE A 469 -30.76 10.87 -12.62
N VAL A 470 -31.89 11.43 -12.16
CA VAL A 470 -32.99 11.88 -13.01
C VAL A 470 -32.79 13.37 -13.32
N THR A 471 -32.71 13.70 -14.62
CA THR A 471 -32.35 15.04 -15.08
C THR A 471 -33.45 15.61 -15.98
N PRO A 472 -34.37 16.41 -15.46
CA PRO A 472 -35.29 17.22 -16.28
C PRO A 472 -34.49 18.28 -17.05
N VAL A 473 -34.72 18.34 -18.37
CA VAL A 473 -34.01 19.29 -19.24
C VAL A 473 -34.39 20.74 -18.95
N ASN A 474 -35.66 20.95 -18.59
CA ASN A 474 -36.22 22.24 -18.19
C ASN A 474 -37.20 22.05 -17.02
N ILE A 475 -36.86 22.59 -15.86
CA ILE A 475 -37.71 22.48 -14.65
C ILE A 475 -38.94 23.40 -14.70
N ASN A 476 -38.88 24.46 -15.54
CA ASN A 476 -39.97 25.42 -15.70
C ASN A 476 -41.10 24.89 -16.61
N GLU A 477 -40.94 23.71 -17.19
CA GLU A 477 -41.94 23.01 -17.97
C GLU A 477 -42.68 21.97 -17.09
N PRO A 478 -43.94 22.25 -16.68
CA PRO A 478 -44.64 21.44 -15.65
C PRO A 478 -44.73 19.96 -16.00
N ALA A 479 -44.94 19.63 -17.30
CA ALA A 479 -45.03 18.23 -17.75
C ALA A 479 -43.71 17.48 -17.61
N VAL A 480 -42.60 18.14 -17.91
CA VAL A 480 -41.23 17.57 -17.76
C VAL A 480 -40.90 17.33 -16.30
N MET A 481 -41.14 18.34 -15.46
CA MET A 481 -40.83 18.22 -14.04
C MET A 481 -41.69 17.16 -13.36
N LYS A 482 -43.02 17.14 -13.64
CA LYS A 482 -43.92 16.10 -13.13
C LYS A 482 -43.48 14.70 -13.52
N ALA A 483 -43.10 14.49 -14.79
CA ALA A 483 -42.63 13.18 -15.25
C ALA A 483 -41.32 12.78 -14.58
N ALA A 484 -40.40 13.73 -14.34
CA ALA A 484 -39.14 13.49 -13.62
C ALA A 484 -39.38 13.10 -12.16
N GLU A 485 -40.30 13.79 -11.47
CA GLU A 485 -40.70 13.48 -10.08
C GLU A 485 -41.38 12.10 -9.96
N GLU A 486 -42.26 11.75 -10.92
CA GLU A 486 -42.89 10.43 -10.97
C GLU A 486 -41.88 9.31 -11.14
N ILE A 487 -40.91 9.46 -12.05
CA ILE A 487 -39.83 8.49 -12.25
C ILE A 487 -38.95 8.40 -11.00
N TYR A 488 -38.55 9.54 -10.44
CA TYR A 488 -37.74 9.58 -9.22
C TYR A 488 -38.43 8.89 -8.04
N GLY A 489 -39.72 9.19 -7.81
CA GLY A 489 -40.52 8.54 -6.77
C GLY A 489 -40.66 7.03 -6.99
N ALA A 490 -40.83 6.58 -8.24
CA ALA A 490 -40.92 5.15 -8.59
C ALA A 490 -39.59 4.41 -8.38
N LEU A 491 -38.46 5.06 -8.68
CA LEU A 491 -37.14 4.52 -8.37
C LEU A 491 -36.93 4.34 -6.85
N LEU A 492 -37.25 5.35 -6.06
CA LEU A 492 -37.15 5.27 -4.59
C LEU A 492 -38.07 4.19 -4.00
N ALA A 493 -39.29 4.05 -4.52
CA ALA A 493 -40.24 3.02 -4.10
C ALA A 493 -39.76 1.58 -4.39
N THR A 494 -38.73 1.42 -5.21
CA THR A 494 -38.09 0.13 -5.53
C THR A 494 -36.68 0.00 -4.97
N ASP A 495 -36.33 0.77 -3.92
CA ASP A 495 -35.06 0.79 -3.24
C ASP A 495 -33.85 1.14 -4.15
N VAL A 496 -34.08 1.83 -5.27
CA VAL A 496 -33.01 2.34 -6.12
C VAL A 496 -32.52 3.67 -5.56
N GLU A 497 -31.23 3.74 -5.28
CA GLU A 497 -30.58 4.97 -4.84
C GLU A 497 -30.50 5.98 -5.98
N ALA A 498 -31.48 6.87 -6.05
CA ALA A 498 -31.59 7.90 -7.07
C ALA A 498 -31.44 9.31 -6.53
N ILE A 499 -31.08 10.26 -7.38
CA ILE A 499 -31.08 11.69 -7.13
C ILE A 499 -31.80 12.40 -8.27
N LEU A 500 -32.58 13.45 -7.96
CA LEU A 500 -33.24 14.33 -8.91
C LEU A 500 -32.45 15.65 -9.02
N ASP A 501 -32.06 16.04 -10.22
CA ASP A 501 -31.43 17.34 -10.49
C ASP A 501 -32.49 18.41 -10.77
N ASP A 502 -33.03 18.96 -9.70
CA ASP A 502 -34.08 19.99 -9.67
C ASP A 502 -33.55 21.43 -9.78
N ARG A 503 -32.26 21.62 -10.08
CA ARG A 503 -31.66 22.95 -10.24
C ARG A 503 -32.18 23.65 -11.48
N ASP A 504 -32.38 24.99 -11.39
CA ASP A 504 -32.67 25.82 -12.55
C ASP A 504 -31.38 26.15 -13.32
N GLU A 505 -30.85 25.13 -14.00
CA GLU A 505 -29.62 25.18 -14.78
C GLU A 505 -29.85 24.62 -16.18
N ARG A 506 -29.00 25.07 -17.12
CA ARG A 506 -29.03 24.54 -18.50
C ARG A 506 -28.70 23.05 -18.50
N ALA A 507 -29.39 22.27 -19.35
CA ALA A 507 -29.20 20.83 -19.46
C ALA A 507 -27.72 20.43 -19.62
N GLY A 508 -26.94 21.18 -20.43
CA GLY A 508 -25.52 20.92 -20.63
C GLY A 508 -24.67 21.06 -19.37
N VAL A 509 -25.05 21.93 -18.41
CA VAL A 509 -24.40 22.05 -17.10
C VAL A 509 -24.73 20.84 -16.25
N LYS A 510 -26.02 20.49 -16.13
CA LYS A 510 -26.48 19.29 -15.41
C LYS A 510 -25.80 18.00 -15.91
N PHE A 511 -25.65 17.88 -17.23
CA PHE A 511 -25.01 16.70 -17.84
C PHE A 511 -23.52 16.62 -17.50
N LYS A 512 -22.81 17.75 -17.57
CA LYS A 512 -21.38 17.81 -17.21
C LYS A 512 -21.14 17.53 -15.74
N ASP A 513 -22.00 18.04 -14.86
CA ASP A 513 -21.90 17.74 -13.43
C ASP A 513 -22.17 16.27 -13.12
N ALA A 514 -23.18 15.66 -13.77
CA ALA A 514 -23.46 14.23 -13.64
C ALA A 514 -22.32 13.35 -14.13
N ASP A 515 -21.69 13.71 -15.25
CA ASP A 515 -20.53 13.01 -15.80
C ASP A 515 -19.28 13.22 -14.92
N LEU A 516 -19.06 14.42 -14.36
CA LEU A 516 -17.97 14.72 -13.43
C LEU A 516 -18.08 13.92 -12.12
N ILE A 517 -19.29 13.89 -11.54
CA ILE A 517 -19.58 13.11 -10.34
C ILE A 517 -19.46 11.61 -10.60
N GLY A 518 -19.76 11.20 -11.83
CA GLY A 518 -19.64 9.81 -12.28
C GLY A 518 -20.83 8.93 -11.95
N ILE A 519 -22.05 9.48 -11.85
CA ILE A 519 -23.26 8.69 -11.57
C ILE A 519 -23.49 7.70 -12.74
N PRO A 520 -23.60 6.37 -12.47
CA PRO A 520 -23.60 5.35 -13.52
C PRO A 520 -24.71 5.46 -14.54
N LEU A 521 -25.91 5.82 -14.10
CA LEU A 521 -27.09 5.90 -14.96
C LEU A 521 -27.70 7.30 -14.92
N ARG A 522 -28.00 7.87 -16.09
CA ARG A 522 -28.68 9.17 -16.17
C ARG A 522 -29.95 9.03 -16.99
N ILE A 523 -31.09 9.32 -16.37
CA ILE A 523 -32.39 9.41 -17.04
C ILE A 523 -32.62 10.87 -17.41
N VAL A 524 -32.71 11.15 -18.71
CA VAL A 524 -33.00 12.49 -19.25
C VAL A 524 -34.47 12.59 -19.60
N VAL A 525 -35.17 13.55 -18.99
CA VAL A 525 -36.58 13.85 -19.26
C VAL A 525 -36.63 15.15 -20.02
N GLY A 526 -36.84 15.04 -21.34
CA GLY A 526 -36.96 16.17 -22.26
C GLY A 526 -38.34 16.23 -22.92
N PRO A 527 -38.84 17.44 -23.29
CA PRO A 527 -40.19 17.60 -23.80
C PRO A 527 -40.45 16.83 -25.11
N LYS A 528 -39.46 16.78 -26.00
CA LYS A 528 -39.58 16.11 -27.29
C LYS A 528 -39.83 14.60 -27.16
N ASN A 529 -39.05 13.91 -26.31
CA ASN A 529 -39.18 12.48 -26.09
C ASN A 529 -40.42 12.17 -25.22
N LEU A 530 -40.67 13.04 -24.25
CA LEU A 530 -41.84 12.90 -23.36
C LEU A 530 -43.17 12.96 -24.12
N ALA A 531 -43.26 13.82 -25.18
CA ALA A 531 -44.44 13.89 -26.04
C ALA A 531 -44.72 12.56 -26.79
N GLN A 532 -43.68 11.69 -26.91
CA GLN A 532 -43.79 10.34 -27.50
C GLN A 532 -43.90 9.25 -26.40
N GLY A 533 -44.08 9.63 -25.15
CA GLY A 533 -44.12 8.71 -24.00
C GLY A 533 -42.77 8.09 -23.66
N GLN A 534 -41.66 8.69 -24.10
CA GLN A 534 -40.30 8.15 -23.95
C GLN A 534 -39.42 9.03 -23.08
N VAL A 535 -38.36 8.42 -22.51
CA VAL A 535 -37.24 9.07 -21.81
C VAL A 535 -35.94 8.46 -22.29
N GLU A 536 -34.84 9.22 -22.18
CA GLU A 536 -33.52 8.75 -22.54
C GLU A 536 -32.78 8.22 -21.32
N LEU A 537 -32.18 7.03 -21.43
CA LEU A 537 -31.25 6.48 -20.45
C LEU A 537 -29.85 6.49 -21.03
N LYS A 538 -28.92 7.17 -20.33
CA LYS A 538 -27.49 7.16 -20.66
C LYS A 538 -26.73 6.34 -19.63
N ILE A 539 -25.83 5.48 -20.11
CA ILE A 539 -24.86 4.72 -19.29
C ILE A 539 -23.54 5.47 -19.27
N ARG A 540 -23.07 5.89 -18.08
CA ARG A 540 -21.85 6.70 -17.91
C ARG A 540 -20.60 5.99 -18.44
N LYS A 541 -20.46 4.69 -18.15
CA LYS A 541 -19.27 3.90 -18.48
C LYS A 541 -19.05 3.73 -19.99
N THR A 542 -20.10 3.50 -20.75
CA THR A 542 -20.03 3.24 -22.21
C THR A 542 -20.31 4.49 -23.02
N GLY A 543 -20.95 5.50 -22.44
CA GLY A 543 -21.47 6.67 -23.14
C GLY A 543 -22.73 6.40 -23.96
N GLU A 544 -23.23 5.15 -24.01
CA GLU A 544 -24.44 4.78 -24.76
C GLU A 544 -25.68 5.47 -24.21
N SER A 545 -26.52 5.94 -25.13
CA SER A 545 -27.84 6.49 -24.84
C SER A 545 -28.90 5.72 -25.60
N ARG A 546 -29.99 5.37 -24.91
CA ARG A 546 -31.14 4.67 -25.53
C ARG A 546 -32.44 5.29 -25.04
N LEU A 547 -33.45 5.26 -25.91
CA LEU A 547 -34.81 5.68 -25.59
C LEU A 547 -35.61 4.47 -25.06
N TYR A 548 -36.33 4.69 -23.99
CA TYR A 548 -37.23 3.71 -23.35
C TYR A 548 -38.60 4.31 -23.15
N ALA A 549 -39.65 3.50 -23.18
CA ALA A 549 -40.97 3.96 -22.76
C ALA A 549 -40.88 4.42 -21.26
N LYS A 550 -41.53 5.52 -20.92
CA LYS A 550 -41.55 6.05 -19.56
C LYS A 550 -42.04 5.00 -18.55
N SER A 551 -43.01 4.14 -18.97
CA SER A 551 -43.53 3.03 -18.15
C SER A 551 -42.49 1.98 -17.78
N ASP A 552 -41.47 1.77 -18.60
CA ASP A 552 -40.57 0.62 -18.51
C ASP A 552 -39.22 1.01 -17.90
N ILE A 553 -38.91 2.31 -17.83
CA ILE A 553 -37.58 2.83 -17.43
C ILE A 553 -37.12 2.34 -16.07
N VAL A 554 -38.00 2.21 -15.07
CA VAL A 554 -37.66 1.74 -13.72
C VAL A 554 -37.25 0.27 -13.76
N GLY A 555 -37.95 -0.55 -14.54
CA GLY A 555 -37.63 -1.97 -14.75
C GLY A 555 -36.25 -2.15 -15.40
N GLU A 556 -35.97 -1.40 -16.46
CA GLU A 556 -34.71 -1.41 -17.18
C GLU A 556 -33.52 -0.98 -16.28
N VAL A 557 -33.70 0.11 -15.53
CA VAL A 557 -32.69 0.58 -14.57
C VAL A 557 -32.36 -0.48 -13.54
N ARG A 558 -33.37 -1.13 -12.96
CA ARG A 558 -33.18 -2.21 -11.99
C ARG A 558 -32.43 -3.41 -12.58
N ALA A 559 -32.77 -3.80 -13.81
CA ALA A 559 -32.10 -4.90 -14.50
C ALA A 559 -30.61 -4.59 -14.73
N ILE A 560 -30.28 -3.37 -15.16
CA ILE A 560 -28.88 -2.94 -15.34
C ILE A 560 -28.12 -2.94 -14.01
N ILE A 561 -28.71 -2.38 -12.94
CA ILE A 561 -28.08 -2.35 -11.61
C ILE A 561 -27.82 -3.78 -11.13
N ALA A 562 -28.79 -4.68 -11.22
CA ALA A 562 -28.64 -6.07 -10.79
C ALA A 562 -27.51 -6.79 -11.55
N LEU A 563 -27.42 -6.58 -12.87
CA LEU A 563 -26.36 -7.15 -13.71
C LEU A 563 -24.98 -6.62 -13.32
N GLU A 564 -24.83 -5.31 -13.08
CA GLU A 564 -23.53 -4.71 -12.68
C GLU A 564 -23.11 -5.13 -11.28
N LEU A 565 -24.05 -5.27 -10.34
CA LEU A 565 -23.77 -5.78 -8.99
C LEU A 565 -23.32 -7.25 -9.01
N GLN A 566 -23.91 -8.10 -9.88
CA GLN A 566 -23.48 -9.50 -10.04
C GLN A 566 -22.04 -9.63 -10.57
N LYS A 567 -21.58 -8.72 -11.41
CA LYS A 567 -20.19 -8.72 -11.91
C LYS A 567 -19.15 -8.37 -10.85
N SER A 568 -19.58 -7.72 -9.76
CA SER A 568 -18.73 -7.25 -8.67
C SER A 568 -18.71 -8.19 -7.46
N GLY A 569 -19.55 -9.22 -7.42
CA GLY A 569 -19.60 -10.25 -6.36
C GLY A 569 -18.92 -11.52 -6.83
#